data_d460173fe46b6fece8eec38fd66fb17a
#
_entry.id   d460173fe46b6fece8eec38fd66fb17a
#
_cell.length_a   1.000
_cell.length_b   1.000
_cell.length_c   1.000
_cell.angle_alpha   90.00
_cell.angle_beta   90.00
_cell.angle_gamma   90.00
#
_symmetry.space_group_name_H-M   'P 1'
#
loop_
_entity.id
_entity.type
_entity.pdbx_description
1 polymer ?
#
loop_
_entity_poly.entity_id
_entity_poly.type
_entity_poly.pdbx_seq_one_letter_code
_entity_poly.pdbx_strand_id
1 'polypeptide(L)'
;REIVDMVKRNGVDTAPYLEKGIDRIEFDTYEDLISSLNDYVGEDGRFTPIVKAVTLFLNKDEFKGLSIVDTPGLNDPIASRTIRTKEFMEVCDVGFFVSQSGSFIDKSDWILL
;
A
#
# COMPACT_ATOMS: atom_id res chain seq x y z
N ARG A 1 5.97 -2.88 -18.16
CA ARG A 1 5.27 -3.95 -18.92
C ARG A 1 4.30 -4.70 -18.00
N GLU A 2 4.73 -5.16 -16.84
CA GLU A 2 3.93 -5.97 -15.91
C GLU A 2 2.61 -5.29 -15.46
N ILE A 3 2.66 -4.03 -15.05
CA ILE A 3 1.49 -3.24 -14.65
C ILE A 3 0.49 -3.12 -15.82
N VAL A 4 0.96 -2.87 -17.02
CA VAL A 4 0.10 -2.75 -18.21
C VAL A 4 -0.61 -4.07 -18.51
N ASP A 5 0.08 -5.18 -18.31
CA ASP A 5 -0.50 -6.51 -18.52
C ASP A 5 -1.51 -6.87 -17.44
N MET A 6 -1.30 -6.43 -16.19
CA MET A 6 -2.28 -6.57 -15.10
C MET A 6 -3.55 -5.75 -15.38
N VAL A 7 -3.41 -4.48 -15.78
CA VAL A 7 -4.55 -3.62 -16.14
C VAL A 7 -5.38 -4.26 -17.26
N LYS A 8 -4.74 -4.78 -18.28
CA LYS A 8 -5.43 -5.46 -19.39
C LYS A 8 -6.17 -6.72 -18.95
N ARG A 9 -5.57 -7.52 -18.07
CA ARG A 9 -6.19 -8.74 -17.54
C ARG A 9 -7.43 -8.45 -16.71
N ASN A 10 -7.38 -7.40 -15.91
CA ASN A 10 -8.46 -7.04 -14.99
C ASN A 10 -9.62 -6.32 -15.70
N GLY A 11 -9.46 -5.95 -16.99
CA GLY A 11 -10.54 -5.38 -17.80
C GLY A 11 -11.07 -4.03 -17.30
N VAL A 12 -10.28 -3.31 -16.50
CA VAL A 12 -10.66 -2.00 -15.94
C VAL A 12 -10.35 -0.91 -16.97
N ASP A 13 -11.34 -0.11 -17.30
CA ASP A 13 -11.08 1.18 -17.96
C ASP A 13 -10.42 2.13 -16.95
N THR A 14 -9.16 2.42 -17.17
CA THR A 14 -8.35 3.22 -16.25
C THR A 14 -8.47 4.72 -16.48
N ALA A 15 -8.93 5.16 -17.64
CA ALA A 15 -8.96 6.56 -18.02
C ALA A 15 -9.74 7.45 -17.01
N PRO A 16 -10.95 7.10 -16.56
CA PRO A 16 -11.69 7.91 -15.60
C PRO A 16 -10.99 8.05 -14.25
N TYR A 17 -10.25 7.03 -13.83
CA TYR A 17 -9.55 7.00 -12.53
C TYR A 17 -8.25 7.79 -12.56
N LEU A 18 -7.52 7.76 -13.66
CA LEU A 18 -6.29 8.52 -13.83
C LEU A 18 -6.56 10.04 -13.85
N GLU A 19 -7.66 10.47 -14.42
CA GLU A 19 -8.08 11.87 -14.44
C GLU A 19 -8.56 12.35 -13.07
N LYS A 20 -9.25 11.49 -12.31
CA LYS A 20 -9.80 11.83 -10.99
C LYS A 20 -8.73 12.05 -9.92
N GLY A 21 -7.62 11.34 -10.00
CA GLY A 21 -6.47 11.43 -9.10
C GLY A 21 -6.73 10.88 -7.69
N ILE A 22 -7.72 11.38 -6.96
CA ILE A 22 -8.11 10.90 -5.62
C ILE A 22 -9.58 10.52 -5.64
N ASP A 23 -9.88 9.34 -5.11
CA ASP A 23 -11.24 8.88 -4.85
C ASP A 23 -11.46 8.73 -3.34
N ARG A 24 -12.63 9.14 -2.85
CA ARG A 24 -13.05 8.97 -1.46
C ARG A 24 -14.30 8.11 -1.43
N ILE A 25 -14.24 7.04 -0.66
CA ILE A 25 -15.33 6.08 -0.50
C ILE A 25 -15.66 6.03 0.99
N GLU A 26 -16.93 6.14 1.32
CA GLU A 26 -17.44 6.04 2.68
C GLU A 26 -18.09 4.67 2.87
N PHE A 27 -17.89 4.05 4.02
CA PHE A 27 -18.42 2.75 4.37
C PHE A 27 -19.16 2.84 5.69
N ASP A 28 -20.32 2.22 5.75
CA ASP A 28 -21.15 2.16 6.95
C ASP A 28 -20.72 1.01 7.87
N THR A 29 -20.19 -0.06 7.29
CA THR A 29 -19.77 -1.26 8.03
C THR A 29 -18.31 -1.61 7.80
N TYR A 30 -17.74 -2.32 8.75
CA TYR A 30 -16.35 -2.80 8.65
C TYR A 30 -16.20 -3.92 7.60
N GLU A 31 -17.24 -4.72 7.44
CA GLU A 31 -17.33 -5.80 6.44
C GLU A 31 -17.28 -5.24 5.01
N ASP A 32 -18.02 -4.18 4.75
CA ASP A 32 -18.03 -3.50 3.45
C ASP A 32 -16.66 -2.88 3.13
N LEU A 33 -16.01 -2.28 4.14
CA LEU A 33 -14.66 -1.75 4.02
C LEU A 33 -13.68 -2.85 3.62
N ILE A 34 -13.65 -3.99 4.33
CA ILE A 34 -12.72 -5.09 4.05
C ILE A 34 -12.97 -5.66 2.65
N SER A 35 -14.23 -5.88 2.29
CA SER A 35 -14.60 -6.39 0.96
C SER A 35 -14.09 -5.47 -0.14
N SER A 36 -14.29 -4.17 0.02
CA SER A 36 -13.84 -3.18 -0.97
C SER A 36 -12.31 -3.05 -1.01
N LEU A 37 -11.63 -3.14 0.13
CA LEU A 37 -10.17 -3.05 0.18
C LEU A 37 -9.49 -4.10 -0.70
N ASN A 38 -10.04 -5.29 -0.79
CA ASN A 38 -9.49 -6.34 -1.66
C ASN A 38 -9.44 -5.93 -3.13
N ASP A 39 -10.38 -5.11 -3.60
CA ASP A 39 -10.38 -4.60 -4.97
C ASP A 39 -9.24 -3.59 -5.23
N TYR A 40 -8.80 -2.86 -4.19
CA TYR A 40 -7.82 -1.78 -4.32
C TYR A 40 -6.39 -2.20 -3.94
N VAL A 41 -6.24 -3.12 -3.00
CA VAL A 41 -4.91 -3.52 -2.47
C VAL A 41 -4.68 -5.04 -2.46
N GLY A 42 -5.69 -5.85 -2.79
CA GLY A 42 -5.56 -7.30 -2.90
C GLY A 42 -4.65 -7.70 -4.06
N GLU A 43 -4.01 -8.87 -3.98
CA GLU A 43 -3.12 -9.40 -5.01
C GLU A 43 -3.79 -9.45 -6.38
N ASP A 44 -5.07 -9.87 -6.43
CA ASP A 44 -5.89 -9.94 -7.64
C ASP A 44 -6.92 -8.81 -7.72
N GLY A 45 -6.74 -7.74 -6.95
CA GLY A 45 -7.66 -6.61 -6.90
C GLY A 45 -7.75 -5.89 -8.25
N ARG A 46 -8.97 -5.55 -8.66
CA ARG A 46 -9.25 -4.93 -9.96
C ARG A 46 -8.50 -3.63 -10.16
N PHE A 47 -8.39 -2.83 -9.10
CA PHE A 47 -7.76 -1.51 -9.12
C PHE A 47 -6.32 -1.50 -8.63
N THR A 48 -5.83 -2.59 -8.04
CA THR A 48 -4.47 -2.70 -7.50
C THR A 48 -3.38 -2.21 -8.46
N PRO A 49 -3.45 -2.46 -9.78
CA PRO A 49 -2.41 -2.00 -10.70
C PRO A 49 -2.32 -0.48 -10.86
N ILE A 50 -3.38 0.26 -10.54
CA ILE A 50 -3.45 1.72 -10.73
C ILE A 50 -3.49 2.49 -9.41
N VAL A 51 -3.69 1.82 -8.29
CA VAL A 51 -3.71 2.43 -6.96
C VAL A 51 -2.29 2.69 -6.49
N LYS A 52 -2.01 3.92 -6.13
CA LYS A 52 -0.71 4.34 -5.63
C LYS A 52 -0.61 4.21 -4.11
N ALA A 53 -1.66 4.54 -3.42
CA ALA A 53 -1.78 4.46 -1.98
C ALA A 53 -3.27 4.44 -1.57
N VAL A 54 -3.55 3.83 -0.43
CA VAL A 54 -4.86 3.85 0.21
C VAL A 54 -4.69 4.42 1.61
N THR A 55 -5.54 5.37 1.97
CA THR A 55 -5.60 5.93 3.32
C THR A 55 -6.93 5.57 3.94
N LEU A 56 -6.89 4.93 5.11
CA LEU A 56 -8.07 4.58 5.89
C LEU A 56 -8.22 5.53 7.07
N PHE A 57 -9.39 6.12 7.21
CA PHE A 57 -9.76 6.93 8.35
C PHE A 57 -10.67 6.11 9.27
N LEU A 58 -10.15 5.74 10.44
CA LEU A 58 -10.86 4.93 11.40
C LEU A 58 -11.32 5.80 12.58
N ASN A 59 -12.61 5.78 12.85
CA ASN A 59 -13.17 6.50 14.01
C ASN A 59 -13.07 5.61 15.27
N LYS A 60 -11.83 5.48 15.78
CA LYS A 60 -11.54 4.74 17.02
C LYS A 60 -10.63 5.57 17.91
N ASP A 61 -10.99 5.70 19.17
CA ASP A 61 -10.25 6.53 20.14
C ASP A 61 -8.81 6.03 20.35
N GLU A 62 -8.57 4.72 20.25
CA GLU A 62 -7.24 4.11 20.40
C GLU A 62 -6.24 4.56 19.33
N PHE A 63 -6.74 4.98 18.18
CA PHE A 63 -5.91 5.46 17.06
C PHE A 63 -5.87 6.99 16.93
N LYS A 64 -6.48 7.69 17.89
CA LYS A 64 -6.53 9.15 17.82
C LYS A 64 -5.14 9.77 17.90
N GLY A 65 -4.79 10.53 16.89
CA GLY A 65 -3.48 11.16 16.79
C GLY A 65 -2.37 10.21 16.32
N LEU A 66 -2.69 8.96 15.93
CA LEU A 66 -1.76 8.02 15.33
C LEU A 66 -1.98 7.95 13.82
N SER A 67 -0.88 7.86 13.09
CA SER A 67 -0.85 7.48 11.68
C SER A 67 -0.01 6.23 11.55
N ILE A 68 -0.62 5.13 11.13
CA ILE A 68 0.06 3.86 10.90
C ILE A 68 0.24 3.69 9.40
N VAL A 69 1.48 3.49 8.96
CA VAL A 69 1.82 3.30 7.56
C VAL A 69 2.34 1.87 7.37
N ASP A 70 1.63 1.09 6.56
CA ASP A 70 2.13 -0.17 6.03
C ASP A 70 2.84 0.11 4.70
N THR A 71 4.08 -0.32 4.61
CA THR A 71 4.91 -0.05 3.43
C THR A 71 5.22 -1.34 2.67
N PRO A 72 5.37 -1.28 1.34
CA PRO A 72 5.93 -2.38 0.58
C PRO A 72 7.28 -2.81 1.14
N GLY A 73 7.60 -4.10 1.00
CA GLY A 73 8.90 -4.63 1.43
C GLY A 73 10.07 -3.92 0.74
N LEU A 74 11.20 -3.84 1.43
CA LEU A 74 12.41 -3.14 0.96
C LEU A 74 13.02 -3.79 -0.30
N ASN A 75 12.76 -5.06 -0.50
CA ASN A 75 13.18 -5.83 -1.68
C ASN A 75 12.03 -6.02 -2.68
N ASP A 76 11.03 -5.13 -2.69
CA ASP A 76 9.98 -5.16 -3.70
C ASP A 76 10.62 -5.01 -5.10
N PRO A 77 10.33 -5.90 -6.05
CA PRO A 77 10.89 -5.82 -7.40
C PRO A 77 10.49 -4.55 -8.15
N ILE A 78 9.48 -3.84 -7.66
CA ILE A 78 9.06 -2.56 -8.22
C ILE A 78 9.83 -1.42 -7.53
N ALA A 79 10.85 -0.91 -8.19
CA ALA A 79 11.76 0.13 -7.66
C ALA A 79 11.02 1.37 -7.10
N SER A 80 9.89 1.77 -7.69
CA SER A 80 9.11 2.91 -7.20
C SER A 80 8.50 2.67 -5.82
N ARG A 81 8.24 1.44 -5.44
CA ARG A 81 7.71 1.07 -4.12
C ARG A 81 8.79 1.13 -3.05
N THR A 82 9.99 0.65 -3.37
CA THR A 82 11.15 0.75 -2.47
C THR A 82 11.50 2.21 -2.16
N ILE A 83 11.46 3.10 -3.16
CA ILE A 83 11.68 4.53 -2.95
C ILE A 83 10.65 5.12 -1.98
N ARG A 84 9.39 4.76 -2.13
CA ARG A 84 8.32 5.21 -1.23
C ARG A 84 8.53 4.76 0.21
N THR A 85 8.93 3.53 0.42
CA THR A 85 9.24 3.01 1.75
C THR A 85 10.33 3.85 2.42
N LYS A 86 11.39 4.21 1.70
CA LYS A 86 12.45 5.09 2.21
C LYS A 86 11.94 6.49 2.57
N GLU A 87 11.13 7.10 1.72
CA GLU A 87 10.53 8.42 1.97
C GLU A 87 9.69 8.41 3.27
N PHE A 88 8.95 7.33 3.53
CA PHE A 88 8.19 7.20 4.77
C PHE A 88 9.07 6.98 5.99
N MET A 89 10.13 6.21 5.88
CA MET A 89 11.07 5.97 6.97
C MET A 89 11.76 7.25 7.45
N GLU A 90 12.01 8.20 6.56
CA GLU A 90 12.63 9.49 6.89
C GLU A 90 11.73 10.40 7.73
N VAL A 91 10.41 10.22 7.69
CA VAL A 91 9.45 11.12 8.33
C VAL A 91 8.66 10.48 9.47
N CYS A 92 8.80 9.17 9.71
CA CYS A 92 8.11 8.49 10.78
C CYS A 92 8.83 8.69 12.14
N ASP A 93 8.05 8.78 13.22
CA ASP A 93 8.59 8.88 14.57
C ASP A 93 9.10 7.54 15.10
N VAL A 94 8.50 6.44 14.65
CA VAL A 94 8.83 5.06 15.05
C VAL A 94 8.66 4.13 13.85
N GLY A 95 9.63 3.25 13.63
CA GLY A 95 9.58 2.18 12.63
C GLY A 95 9.62 0.80 13.28
N PHE A 96 8.76 -0.10 12.81
CA PHE A 96 8.84 -1.52 13.16
C PHE A 96 9.43 -2.29 11.99
N PHE A 97 10.60 -2.86 12.21
CA PHE A 97 11.25 -3.71 11.22
C PHE A 97 10.89 -5.17 11.48
N VAL A 98 10.15 -5.79 10.56
CA VAL A 98 9.71 -7.18 10.68
C VAL A 98 10.55 -8.05 9.75
N SER A 99 11.27 -8.99 10.30
CA SER A 99 12.15 -9.93 9.58
C SER A 99 11.75 -11.38 9.89
N GLN A 100 12.01 -12.28 8.96
CA GLN A 100 11.85 -13.72 9.20
C GLN A 100 12.92 -14.24 10.15
N SER A 101 12.55 -15.12 11.08
CA SER A 101 13.46 -15.66 12.10
C SER A 101 14.68 -16.42 11.52
N GLY A 102 14.57 -16.94 10.31
CA GLY A 102 15.65 -17.67 9.62
C GLY A 102 16.60 -16.78 8.78
N SER A 103 16.26 -15.50 8.59
CA SER A 103 17.03 -14.54 7.79
C SER A 103 16.98 -13.17 8.46
N PHE A 104 17.57 -13.08 9.63
CA PHE A 104 17.57 -11.85 10.41
C PHE A 104 18.60 -10.87 9.86
N ILE A 105 18.14 -9.76 9.31
CA ILE A 105 18.92 -8.64 8.77
C ILE A 105 20.00 -9.09 7.78
N ASP A 106 19.73 -9.02 6.52
CA ASP A 106 20.72 -9.22 5.47
C ASP A 106 21.48 -7.92 5.13
N LYS A 107 22.43 -8.01 4.18
CA LYS A 107 23.22 -6.85 3.76
C LYS A 107 22.38 -5.73 3.16
N SER A 108 21.24 -6.03 2.59
CA SER A 108 20.33 -5.05 1.99
C SER A 108 19.61 -4.25 3.06
N ASP A 109 19.31 -4.90 4.18
CA ASP A 109 18.63 -4.30 5.33
C ASP A 109 19.56 -3.29 6.04
N TRP A 110 20.87 -3.57 6.10
CA TRP A 110 21.87 -2.68 6.69
C TRP A 110 22.05 -1.34 5.96
N ILE A 111 21.68 -1.27 4.71
CA ILE A 111 21.76 -0.02 3.92
C ILE A 111 20.65 0.97 4.32
N LEU A 112 19.69 0.51 5.10
CA LEU A 112 18.47 1.24 5.47
C LEU A 112 18.44 1.69 6.92
N LEU A 113 19.23 1.07 7.75
CA LEU A 113 19.46 1.41 9.16
C LEU A 113 20.68 2.33 9.32
#